data_5e30cd113a7434f0134abe6e0690a62e
#
_entry.id   5e30cd113a7434f0134abe6e0690a62e
#
_cell.length_a   1.000
_cell.length_b   1.000
_cell.length_c   1.000
_cell.angle_alpha   90.00
_cell.angle_beta   90.00
_cell.angle_gamma   90.00
#
_symmetry.space_group_name_H-M   'P 1'
#
loop_
_entity.id
_entity.type
_entity.pdbx_description
1 polymer ?
#
loop_
_entity_poly.entity_id
_entity_poly.type
_entity_poly.pdbx_seq_one_letter_code
_entity_poly.pdbx_strand_id
1 'polypeptide(L)' 'MWVKVDYSTAAKKNPRPNMGVQWAIYTKRHWWNKWVERETYADIEWCTREAEKLVEYPKYYFKWK' A
#
# COMPACT_ATOMS: atom_id res chain seq x y z
N MET A 1 10.26 -9.51 3.53
CA MET A 1 9.76 -8.12 3.47
C MET A 1 8.27 -8.11 3.70
N TRP A 2 7.79 -7.17 4.49
CA TRP A 2 6.38 -7.01 4.76
C TRP A 2 5.79 -6.03 3.74
N VAL A 3 4.61 -6.35 3.24
CA VAL A 3 3.93 -5.56 2.20
C VAL A 3 2.50 -5.31 2.64
N LYS A 4 2.01 -4.08 2.47
CA LYS A 4 0.59 -3.81 2.68
C LYS A 4 0.06 -2.84 1.63
N VAL A 5 -1.24 -2.93 1.39
CA VAL A 5 -1.99 -2.00 0.55
C VAL A 5 -2.90 -1.19 1.46
N ASP A 6 -2.81 0.12 1.39
CA ASP A 6 -3.60 1.02 2.22
C ASP A 6 -3.77 2.35 1.49
N TYR A 7 -4.54 3.26 2.07
CA TYR A 7 -4.64 4.61 1.52
C TYR A 7 -3.27 5.26 1.47
N SER A 8 -3.04 6.06 0.44
CA SER A 8 -1.80 6.84 0.34
C SER A 8 -1.72 7.83 1.49
N THR A 9 -0.51 8.28 1.81
CA THR A 9 -0.30 9.29 2.84
C THR A 9 -1.07 10.57 2.51
N ALA A 10 -1.08 10.96 1.24
CA ALA A 10 -1.82 12.14 0.80
C ALA A 10 -3.32 11.97 1.03
N ALA A 11 -3.87 10.80 0.75
CA ALA A 11 -5.29 10.52 0.97
C ALA A 11 -5.66 10.51 2.45
N LYS A 12 -4.75 10.04 3.31
CA LYS A 12 -4.97 10.05 4.76
C LYS A 12 -4.99 11.46 5.33
N LYS A 13 -4.12 12.33 4.82
CA LYS A 13 -4.05 13.71 5.28
C LYS A 13 -5.20 14.56 4.77
N ASN A 14 -5.68 14.28 3.57
CA ASN A 14 -6.64 15.13 2.89
C ASN A 14 -7.61 14.26 2.09
N PRO A 15 -8.55 13.57 2.76
CA PRO A 15 -9.45 12.62 2.10
C PRO A 15 -10.49 13.34 1.26
N ARG A 16 -10.21 13.47 -0.02
CA ARG A 16 -11.16 14.02 -0.99
C ARG A 16 -11.51 12.93 -2.01
N PRO A 17 -12.79 12.74 -2.32
CA PRO A 17 -13.23 11.64 -3.20
C PRO A 17 -12.63 11.67 -4.60
N ASN A 18 -12.25 12.85 -5.10
CA ASN A 18 -11.80 13.01 -6.48
C ASN A 18 -10.30 13.25 -6.62
N MET A 19 -9.52 12.99 -5.59
CA MET A 19 -8.08 13.08 -5.73
C MET A 19 -7.55 11.83 -6.43
N GLY A 20 -6.72 12.03 -7.43
CA GLY A 20 -6.28 11.00 -8.33
C GLY A 20 -5.65 9.79 -7.64
N VAL A 21 -4.64 9.95 -6.83
CA VAL A 21 -3.86 8.82 -6.30
C VAL A 21 -4.23 8.57 -4.85
N GLN A 22 -5.11 7.58 -4.62
CA GLN A 22 -5.65 7.30 -3.29
C GLN A 22 -5.03 6.09 -2.60
N TRP A 23 -4.43 5.18 -3.35
CA TRP A 23 -3.92 3.91 -2.84
C TRP A 23 -2.41 3.87 -2.91
N ALA A 24 -1.80 3.16 -1.99
CA ALA A 24 -0.35 3.03 -1.96
C ALA A 24 0.07 1.66 -1.50
N ILE A 25 1.26 1.26 -1.94
CA ILE A 25 1.94 0.08 -1.45
C ILE A 25 2.95 0.52 -0.42
N TYR A 26 2.87 -0.08 0.76
CA TYR A 26 3.84 0.15 1.83
C TYR A 26 4.65 -1.09 2.05
N THR A 27 5.93 -0.93 2.32
CA THR A 27 6.81 -2.04 2.64
C THR A 27 7.61 -1.73 3.91
N LYS A 28 8.06 -2.78 4.58
CA LYS A 28 9.02 -2.66 5.66
C LYS A 28 9.80 -3.97 5.78
N ARG A 29 10.99 -3.87 6.32
CA ARG A 29 11.92 -5.00 6.41
C ARG A 29 11.61 -5.90 7.60
N HIS A 30 11.39 -5.27 8.76
CA HIS A 30 11.15 -5.97 10.02
C HIS A 30 9.90 -5.41 10.68
N TRP A 31 9.31 -6.18 11.59
CA TRP A 31 8.08 -5.77 12.27
C TRP A 31 8.24 -4.47 13.07
N TRP A 32 9.44 -4.17 13.55
CA TRP A 32 9.70 -2.93 14.31
C TRP A 32 9.98 -1.72 13.42
N ASN A 33 10.14 -1.91 12.13
CA ASN A 33 10.36 -0.81 11.20
C ASN A 33 9.04 -0.09 10.93
N LYS A 34 9.14 1.18 10.54
CA LYS A 34 7.98 1.92 10.08
C LYS A 34 7.67 1.55 8.64
N TRP A 35 6.38 1.57 8.31
CA TRP A 35 5.95 1.37 6.94
C TRP A 35 6.45 2.52 6.06
N VAL A 36 7.00 2.20 4.91
CA VAL A 36 7.50 3.16 3.94
C VAL A 36 6.62 3.10 2.70
N GLU A 37 6.05 4.24 2.30
CA GLU A 37 5.25 4.32 1.08
C GLU A 37 6.16 4.18 -0.13
N ARG A 38 5.85 3.25 -1.01
CA ARG A 38 6.67 2.96 -2.20
C ARG A 38 6.06 3.53 -3.46
N GLU A 39 4.87 3.07 -3.82
CA GLU A 39 4.20 3.44 -5.05
C GLU A 39 2.78 3.86 -4.73
N THR A 40 2.23 4.76 -5.53
CA THR A 40 0.85 5.22 -5.37
C THR A 40 0.06 4.93 -6.63
N TYR A 41 -1.22 4.63 -6.44
CA TYR A 41 -2.12 4.23 -7.53
C TYR A 41 -3.49 4.85 -7.33
N ALA A 42 -4.17 5.12 -8.45
CA ALA A 42 -5.53 5.61 -8.41
C ALA A 42 -6.54 4.48 -8.23
N ASP A 43 -6.19 3.27 -8.63
CA ASP A 43 -7.08 2.10 -8.64
C ASP A 43 -6.60 1.06 -7.64
N ILE A 44 -7.50 0.63 -6.74
CA ILE A 44 -7.20 -0.39 -5.74
C ILE A 44 -6.81 -1.73 -6.37
N GLU A 45 -7.46 -2.10 -7.46
CA GLU A 45 -7.17 -3.38 -8.11
C GLU A 45 -5.75 -3.40 -8.69
N TRP A 46 -5.37 -2.33 -9.35
CA TRP A 46 -4.02 -2.21 -9.88
C TRP A 46 -3.00 -2.19 -8.75
N CYS A 47 -3.27 -1.41 -7.70
CA CYS A 47 -2.40 -1.34 -6.53
C CYS A 47 -2.19 -2.72 -5.92
N THR A 48 -3.27 -3.47 -5.71
CA THR A 48 -3.22 -4.82 -5.15
C THR A 48 -2.40 -5.76 -6.04
N ARG A 49 -2.64 -5.69 -7.35
CA ARG A 49 -1.93 -6.53 -8.31
C ARG A 49 -0.43 -6.28 -8.27
N GLU A 50 -0.03 -5.02 -8.21
CA GLU A 50 1.38 -4.67 -8.17
C GLU A 50 2.00 -5.02 -6.81
N ALA A 51 1.24 -4.89 -5.72
CA ALA A 51 1.70 -5.28 -4.40
C ALA A 51 1.97 -6.78 -4.34
N GLU A 52 1.13 -7.58 -4.96
CA GLU A 52 1.28 -9.04 -4.96
C GLU A 52 2.57 -9.49 -5.63
N LYS A 53 3.09 -8.70 -6.56
CA LYS A 53 4.37 -9.00 -7.20
C LYS A 53 5.55 -8.86 -6.23
N LEU A 54 5.39 -8.08 -5.17
CA LEU A 54 6.42 -7.87 -4.18
C LEU A 54 6.33 -8.84 -3.01
N VAL A 55 5.24 -9.58 -2.92
CA VAL A 55 4.99 -10.49 -1.80
C VAL A 55 5.85 -11.73 -1.93
N GLU A 56 6.71 -11.96 -0.94
CA GLU A 56 7.53 -13.18 -0.87
C GLU A 56 6.84 -14.24 -0.03
N TYR A 57 6.21 -13.81 1.07
CA TYR A 57 5.54 -14.70 2.01
C TYR A 57 4.13 -14.19 2.26
N PRO A 58 3.09 -14.96 1.92
CA PRO A 58 1.70 -14.50 2.08
C PRO A 58 1.33 -14.04 3.48
N LYS A 59 1.96 -14.62 4.52
CA LYS A 59 1.66 -14.25 5.91
C LYS A 59 2.12 -12.84 6.25
N TYR A 60 2.98 -12.24 5.46
CA TYR A 60 3.46 -10.88 5.64
C TYR A 60 2.83 -9.90 4.66
N TYR A 61 1.74 -10.30 4.06
CA TYR A 61 1.00 -9.45 3.12
C TYR A 61 -0.33 -9.05 3.72
N PHE A 62 -0.56 -7.75 3.83
CA PHE A 62 -1.77 -7.17 4.40
C PHE A 62 -2.52 -6.42 3.32
N LYS A 63 -3.44 -7.11 2.67
CA LYS A 63 -4.19 -6.47 1.61
C LYS A 63 -5.39 -5.71 2.18
N TRP A 64 -5.81 -4.69 1.46
CA TRP A 64 -6.96 -3.89 1.83
C TRP A 64 -8.25 -4.71 1.72
N LYS A 65 -9.13 -4.48 2.67
CA LYS A 65 -10.44 -5.14 2.70
C LYS A 65 -11.52 -4.26 2.14
#